data_b64f2ce6ab2ceaf0df1bfcd5d5cc858d
#
_entry.id   b64f2ce6ab2ceaf0df1bfcd5d5cc858d
#
_cell.length_a   1.000
_cell.length_b   1.000
_cell.length_c   1.000
_cell.angle_alpha   90.00
_cell.angle_beta   90.00
_cell.angle_gamma   90.00
#
_symmetry.space_group_name_H-M   'P 1'
#
loop_
_entity.id
_entity.type
_entity.pdbx_description
1 polymer ?
#
loop_
_entity_poly.entity_id
_entity_poly.type
_entity_poly.pdbx_seq_one_letter_code
_entity_poly.pdbx_strand_id
1 'polypeptide(L)'
;HLEHLDRDPEDADMLALLGAAAEDANAAIEASVAEHPEQAGMGTTLTGLMFNGRDLGLIHVGDSRGYLLRGGELRQLTVDDTFVQSLVDEGKLAPEDVSTHPQKSLILKAYTGRPVEPHLELIEVQPGDRLLLCSDGLSDPVTRETIEIALGDGTPEMAAQRLIELALRSGGPDNVTVVVAEVVESHGSEEATRAVVRAGALAPGYQSSHPDSA
;
A
#
# COMPACT_ATOMS: atom_id res chain seq x y z
N HIS A 1 -20.91 9.52 7.92
CA HIS A 1 -22.12 9.43 7.11
C HIS A 1 -21.85 8.45 5.98
N LEU A 2 -22.20 7.17 6.23
CA LEU A 2 -22.28 6.18 5.17
C LEU A 2 -23.58 6.47 4.41
N GLU A 3 -23.50 7.16 3.30
CA GLU A 3 -24.58 7.17 2.34
C GLU A 3 -24.70 5.75 1.82
N HIS A 4 -25.81 5.10 2.17
CA HIS A 4 -26.25 3.82 1.62
C HIS A 4 -26.56 4.03 0.13
N LEU A 5 -25.57 3.97 -0.71
CA LEU A 5 -25.74 3.64 -2.11
C LEU A 5 -26.11 2.16 -2.17
N ASP A 6 -27.00 1.80 -3.11
CA ASP A 6 -27.35 0.41 -3.44
C ASP A 6 -26.09 -0.37 -3.84
N ARG A 7 -25.30 -0.80 -2.84
CA ARG A 7 -24.13 -1.64 -3.04
C ARG A 7 -24.55 -3.08 -3.14
N ASP A 8 -23.93 -3.80 -4.05
CA ASP A 8 -24.05 -5.24 -4.13
C ASP A 8 -23.66 -5.85 -2.75
N PRO A 9 -24.45 -6.80 -2.22
CA PRO A 9 -24.11 -7.46 -0.96
C PRO A 9 -22.68 -8.02 -0.91
N GLU A 10 -22.15 -8.53 -2.04
CA GLU A 10 -20.80 -9.05 -2.14
C GLU A 10 -19.72 -7.95 -1.90
N ASP A 11 -19.98 -6.72 -2.30
CA ASP A 11 -19.07 -5.59 -2.09
C ASP A 11 -19.04 -5.13 -0.63
N ALA A 12 -20.22 -5.13 0.02
CA ALA A 12 -20.31 -4.82 1.45
C ALA A 12 -19.61 -5.88 2.30
N ASP A 13 -19.73 -7.16 1.93
CA ASP A 13 -19.05 -8.26 2.59
C ASP A 13 -17.53 -8.17 2.42
N MET A 14 -17.02 -7.74 1.27
CA MET A 14 -15.58 -7.56 1.02
C MET A 14 -14.97 -6.51 1.93
N LEU A 15 -15.59 -5.33 2.06
CA LEU A 15 -15.08 -4.28 2.96
C LEU A 15 -15.17 -4.69 4.43
N ALA A 16 -16.24 -5.41 4.81
CA ALA A 16 -16.39 -5.94 6.16
C ALA A 16 -15.31 -6.98 6.50
N LEU A 17 -14.96 -7.86 5.54
CA LEU A 17 -13.87 -8.82 5.70
C LEU A 17 -12.50 -8.14 5.84
N LEU A 18 -12.21 -7.11 5.04
CA LEU A 18 -10.98 -6.33 5.17
C LEU A 18 -10.90 -5.65 6.54
N GLY A 19 -11.98 -5.03 6.99
CA GLY A 19 -12.04 -4.39 8.31
C GLY A 19 -11.81 -5.38 9.45
N ALA A 20 -12.53 -6.52 9.44
CA ALA A 20 -12.38 -7.56 10.46
C ALA A 20 -10.95 -8.13 10.50
N ALA A 21 -10.35 -8.42 9.33
CA ALA A 21 -8.98 -8.92 9.27
C ALA A 21 -7.96 -7.92 9.84
N ALA A 22 -8.20 -6.62 9.64
CA ALA A 22 -7.35 -5.57 10.17
C ALA A 22 -7.51 -5.41 11.70
N GLU A 23 -8.74 -5.55 12.21
CA GLU A 23 -9.00 -5.57 13.66
C GLU A 23 -8.31 -6.76 14.33
N ASP A 24 -8.39 -7.96 13.75
CA ASP A 24 -7.71 -9.16 14.24
C ASP A 24 -6.19 -8.97 14.25
N ALA A 25 -5.62 -8.38 13.18
CA ALA A 25 -4.20 -8.07 13.12
C ALA A 25 -3.76 -7.07 14.20
N ASN A 26 -4.57 -6.03 14.46
CA ASN A 26 -4.28 -5.06 15.51
C ASN A 26 -4.38 -5.67 16.91
N ALA A 27 -5.35 -6.55 17.13
CA ALA A 27 -5.46 -7.30 18.40
C ALA A 27 -4.27 -8.25 18.62
N ALA A 28 -3.73 -8.84 17.56
CA ALA A 28 -2.53 -9.66 17.64
C ALA A 28 -1.29 -8.84 18.04
N ILE A 29 -1.17 -7.57 17.58
CA ILE A 29 -0.12 -6.65 18.01
C ILE A 29 -0.26 -6.35 19.51
N GLU A 30 -1.48 -6.05 19.99
CA GLU A 30 -1.76 -5.81 21.41
C GLU A 30 -1.34 -7.00 22.26
N ALA A 31 -1.74 -8.21 21.88
CA ALA A 31 -1.39 -9.45 22.56
C ALA A 31 0.13 -9.67 22.60
N SER A 32 0.83 -9.45 21.48
CA SER A 32 2.28 -9.58 21.40
C SER A 32 3.01 -8.61 22.33
N VAL A 33 2.59 -7.36 22.40
CA VAL A 33 3.16 -6.35 23.32
C VAL A 33 2.88 -6.72 24.77
N ALA A 34 1.70 -7.29 25.08
CA ALA A 34 1.39 -7.75 26.42
C ALA A 34 2.25 -8.93 26.90
N GLU A 35 2.58 -9.85 25.99
CA GLU A 35 3.46 -11.01 26.25
C GLU A 35 4.95 -10.60 26.24
N HIS A 36 5.31 -9.60 25.44
CA HIS A 36 6.67 -9.12 25.21
C HIS A 36 6.78 -7.60 25.45
N PRO A 37 6.87 -7.15 26.71
CA PRO A 37 6.91 -5.72 27.03
C PRO A 37 8.07 -4.93 26.39
N GLU A 38 9.14 -5.62 26.00
CA GLU A 38 10.26 -5.05 25.25
C GLU A 38 9.87 -4.58 23.84
N GLN A 39 8.73 -5.05 23.30
CA GLN A 39 8.15 -4.64 22.03
C GLN A 39 7.22 -3.43 22.17
N ALA A 40 7.14 -2.83 23.36
CA ALA A 40 6.29 -1.65 23.59
C ALA A 40 6.61 -0.53 22.59
N GLY A 41 5.58 -0.04 21.91
CA GLY A 41 5.71 0.98 20.86
C GLY A 41 5.89 0.43 19.45
N MET A 42 5.90 -0.91 19.27
CA MET A 42 5.84 -1.48 17.92
C MET A 42 4.52 -1.11 17.24
N GLY A 43 4.57 -0.97 15.94
CA GLY A 43 3.40 -0.71 15.13
C GLY A 43 3.69 -0.95 13.64
N THR A 44 2.62 -0.94 12.85
CA THR A 44 2.72 -1.10 11.41
C THR A 44 1.68 -0.26 10.69
N THR A 45 2.01 0.16 9.48
CA THR A 45 1.03 0.62 8.49
C THR A 45 0.36 -0.57 7.81
N LEU A 46 -0.77 -0.34 7.17
CA LEU A 46 -1.45 -1.34 6.34
C LEU A 46 -2.01 -0.67 5.09
N THR A 47 -1.64 -1.17 3.93
CA THR A 47 -2.29 -0.83 2.67
C THR A 47 -2.53 -2.12 1.91
N GLY A 48 -3.80 -2.43 1.64
CA GLY A 48 -4.20 -3.70 1.06
C GLY A 48 -5.31 -3.55 0.02
N LEU A 49 -5.34 -4.47 -0.93
CA LEU A 49 -6.36 -4.57 -1.96
C LEU A 49 -6.94 -5.99 -1.97
N MET A 50 -8.26 -6.10 -2.05
CA MET A 50 -8.98 -7.35 -2.25
C MET A 50 -9.83 -7.25 -3.52
N PHE A 51 -9.72 -8.23 -4.41
CA PHE A 51 -10.46 -8.28 -5.67
C PHE A 51 -11.55 -9.36 -5.61
N ASN A 52 -12.79 -9.00 -5.95
CA ASN A 52 -13.93 -9.92 -5.95
C ASN A 52 -14.26 -10.48 -7.35
N GLY A 53 -13.49 -10.14 -8.39
CA GLY A 53 -13.75 -10.50 -9.78
C GLY A 53 -14.28 -9.33 -10.62
N ARG A 54 -14.74 -8.23 -9.98
CA ARG A 54 -15.27 -7.02 -10.63
C ARG A 54 -14.65 -5.76 -10.06
N ASP A 55 -14.65 -5.61 -8.74
CA ASP A 55 -14.22 -4.42 -8.02
C ASP A 55 -13.10 -4.73 -7.04
N LEU A 56 -12.36 -3.69 -6.61
CA LEU A 56 -11.34 -3.77 -5.58
C LEU A 56 -11.85 -3.12 -4.29
N GLY A 57 -11.76 -3.85 -3.16
CA GLY A 57 -11.78 -3.25 -1.84
C GLY A 57 -10.40 -2.77 -1.46
N LEU A 58 -10.27 -1.49 -1.12
CA LEU A 58 -9.07 -0.89 -0.54
C LEU A 58 -9.24 -0.81 0.97
N ILE A 59 -8.17 -1.18 1.70
CA ILE A 59 -7.98 -0.85 3.10
C ILE A 59 -6.67 -0.09 3.28
N HIS A 60 -6.69 0.97 4.11
CA HIS A 60 -5.49 1.79 4.33
C HIS A 60 -5.45 2.38 5.74
N VAL A 61 -4.25 2.30 6.35
CA VAL A 61 -3.81 3.03 7.55
C VAL A 61 -2.32 3.32 7.42
N GLY A 62 -1.90 4.56 7.55
CA GLY A 62 -0.49 4.98 7.58
C GLY A 62 -0.06 5.78 6.36
N ASP A 63 1.18 5.60 5.92
CA ASP A 63 1.83 6.34 4.83
C ASP A 63 2.36 5.44 3.70
N SER A 64 2.14 4.14 3.78
CA SER A 64 2.30 3.26 2.63
C SER A 64 1.22 3.57 1.61
N ARG A 65 1.55 3.61 0.31
CA ARG A 65 0.65 4.15 -0.70
C ARG A 65 0.13 3.10 -1.66
N GLY A 66 -1.09 3.32 -2.13
CA GLY A 66 -1.71 2.62 -3.25
C GLY A 66 -1.93 3.55 -4.43
N TYR A 67 -1.64 3.06 -5.64
CA TYR A 67 -1.83 3.79 -6.89
C TYR A 67 -2.55 2.94 -7.93
N LEU A 68 -3.29 3.61 -8.80
CA LEU A 68 -3.91 3.06 -10.01
C LEU A 68 -3.38 3.81 -11.22
N LEU A 69 -2.83 3.08 -12.18
CA LEU A 69 -2.48 3.59 -13.51
C LEU A 69 -3.54 3.13 -14.51
N ARG A 70 -4.23 4.08 -15.11
CA ARG A 70 -5.27 3.85 -16.13
C ARG A 70 -5.06 4.80 -17.30
N GLY A 71 -4.97 4.25 -18.51
CA GLY A 71 -4.83 5.07 -19.71
C GLY A 71 -3.59 5.97 -19.74
N GLY A 72 -2.53 5.63 -18.99
CA GLY A 72 -1.31 6.42 -18.86
C GLY A 72 -1.35 7.50 -17.77
N GLU A 73 -2.43 7.59 -17.01
CA GLU A 73 -2.58 8.53 -15.89
C GLU A 73 -2.48 7.79 -14.56
N LEU A 74 -1.56 8.21 -13.69
CA LEU A 74 -1.37 7.67 -12.35
C LEU A 74 -2.26 8.42 -11.34
N ARG A 75 -3.12 7.69 -10.63
CA ARG A 75 -3.92 8.20 -9.53
C ARG A 75 -3.48 7.55 -8.21
N GLN A 76 -3.17 8.35 -7.20
CA GLN A 76 -3.00 7.85 -5.84
C GLN A 76 -4.37 7.51 -5.27
N LEU A 77 -4.51 6.32 -4.70
CA LEU A 77 -5.75 5.80 -4.11
C LEU A 77 -5.84 6.10 -2.61
N THR A 78 -4.70 6.21 -1.95
CA THR A 78 -4.58 6.43 -0.51
C THR A 78 -4.30 7.90 -0.18
N VAL A 79 -4.66 8.32 1.02
CA VAL A 79 -4.23 9.60 1.60
C VAL A 79 -3.39 9.27 2.83
N ASP A 80 -2.19 9.82 2.92
CA ASP A 80 -1.24 9.50 3.98
C ASP A 80 -1.78 9.95 5.35
N ASP A 81 -1.76 9.07 6.34
CA ASP A 81 -2.09 9.41 7.72
C ASP A 81 -0.88 10.04 8.44
N THR A 82 -0.35 11.15 7.89
CA THR A 82 0.81 11.86 8.42
C THR A 82 0.46 13.25 8.95
N PHE A 83 1.33 13.79 9.80
CA PHE A 83 1.17 15.14 10.32
C PHE A 83 1.19 16.19 9.19
N VAL A 84 2.08 16.04 8.22
CA VAL A 84 2.17 16.98 7.09
C VAL A 84 0.93 16.93 6.22
N GLN A 85 0.34 15.76 6.01
CA GLN A 85 -0.93 15.65 5.28
C GLN A 85 -2.06 16.36 6.02
N SER A 86 -2.13 16.26 7.36
CA SER A 86 -3.13 16.99 8.13
C SER A 86 -2.97 18.51 7.98
N LEU A 87 -1.74 19.02 7.86
CA LEU A 87 -1.50 20.45 7.60
C LEU A 87 -1.94 20.86 6.18
N VAL A 88 -1.78 19.99 5.19
CA VAL A 88 -2.29 20.22 3.83
C VAL A 88 -3.81 20.28 3.82
N ASP A 89 -4.47 19.31 4.47
CA ASP A 89 -5.94 19.24 4.56
C ASP A 89 -6.54 20.45 5.27
N GLU A 90 -5.82 21.00 6.24
CA GLU A 90 -6.20 22.24 6.94
C GLU A 90 -5.82 23.53 6.18
N GLY A 91 -5.17 23.41 5.02
CA GLY A 91 -4.69 24.55 4.22
C GLY A 91 -3.54 25.32 4.86
N LYS A 92 -2.81 24.71 5.81
CA LYS A 92 -1.67 25.31 6.53
C LYS A 92 -0.32 25.00 5.88
N LEU A 93 -0.26 24.03 4.99
CA LEU A 93 0.93 23.64 4.23
C LEU A 93 0.54 23.44 2.77
N ALA A 94 1.35 23.95 1.84
CA ALA A 94 1.15 23.68 0.43
C ALA A 94 1.63 22.25 0.08
N PRO A 95 0.95 21.51 -0.81
CA PRO A 95 1.33 20.15 -1.18
C PRO A 95 2.78 20.02 -1.65
N GLU A 96 3.30 21.02 -2.36
CA GLU A 96 4.68 21.08 -2.85
C GLU A 96 5.73 21.18 -1.74
N ASP A 97 5.35 21.66 -0.55
CA ASP A 97 6.25 21.84 0.60
C ASP A 97 6.34 20.59 1.51
N VAL A 98 5.47 19.60 1.31
CA VAL A 98 5.40 18.37 2.13
C VAL A 98 6.74 17.65 2.17
N SER A 99 7.40 17.47 1.03
CA SER A 99 8.64 16.69 0.91
C SER A 99 9.83 17.30 1.66
N THR A 100 9.80 18.62 1.91
CA THR A 100 10.86 19.37 2.60
C THR A 100 10.57 19.65 4.08
N HIS A 101 9.35 19.31 4.54
CA HIS A 101 8.95 19.59 5.92
C HIS A 101 9.72 18.73 6.93
N PRO A 102 10.22 19.30 8.06
CA PRO A 102 11.01 18.56 9.05
C PRO A 102 10.31 17.35 9.67
N GLN A 103 8.99 17.37 9.72
CA GLN A 103 8.16 16.31 10.30
C GLN A 103 7.41 15.48 9.23
N LYS A 104 7.93 15.41 8.01
CA LYS A 104 7.28 14.69 6.91
C LYS A 104 6.99 13.22 7.20
N SER A 105 7.84 12.57 7.98
CA SER A 105 7.71 11.14 8.35
C SER A 105 6.98 10.92 9.69
N LEU A 106 6.30 11.95 10.23
CA LEU A 106 5.52 11.78 11.46
C LEU A 106 4.15 11.17 11.14
N ILE A 107 4.02 9.87 11.39
CA ILE A 107 2.78 9.11 11.19
C ILE A 107 1.81 9.42 12.33
N LEU A 108 0.55 9.70 12.01
CA LEU A 108 -0.52 9.96 12.98
C LEU A 108 -1.38 8.73 13.27
N LYS A 109 -1.51 7.81 12.30
CA LYS A 109 -2.25 6.57 12.47
C LYS A 109 -1.42 5.37 12.05
N ALA A 110 -1.38 4.37 12.91
CA ALA A 110 -0.75 3.06 12.68
C ALA A 110 -1.43 2.01 13.55
N TYR A 111 -1.35 0.75 13.17
CA TYR A 111 -1.74 -0.36 14.02
C TYR A 111 -0.69 -0.59 15.09
N THR A 112 -1.05 -0.32 16.35
CA THR A 112 -0.16 -0.39 17.53
C THR A 112 -0.76 -1.21 18.69
N GLY A 113 -1.83 -1.95 18.41
CA GLY A 113 -2.68 -2.57 19.42
C GLY A 113 -3.73 -1.63 20.02
N ARG A 114 -3.74 -0.35 19.60
CA ARG A 114 -4.79 0.61 20.00
C ARG A 114 -5.85 0.71 18.93
N PRO A 115 -7.10 1.04 19.29
CA PRO A 115 -8.15 1.25 18.30
C PRO A 115 -7.75 2.30 17.26
N VAL A 116 -7.88 1.95 16.00
CA VAL A 116 -7.66 2.82 14.84
C VAL A 116 -8.71 2.48 13.79
N GLU A 117 -9.31 3.49 13.20
CA GLU A 117 -10.28 3.33 12.13
C GLU A 117 -9.56 3.37 10.77
N PRO A 118 -9.59 2.26 10.00
CA PRO A 118 -9.01 2.23 8.67
C PRO A 118 -9.87 2.99 7.66
N HIS A 119 -9.23 3.52 6.62
CA HIS A 119 -9.93 3.92 5.42
C HIS A 119 -10.30 2.68 4.61
N LEU A 120 -11.59 2.57 4.25
CA LEU A 120 -12.14 1.48 3.43
C LEU A 120 -12.87 2.10 2.24
N GLU A 121 -12.51 1.66 1.03
CA GLU A 121 -13.09 2.18 -0.21
C GLU A 121 -13.30 1.06 -1.25
N LEU A 122 -14.37 1.17 -2.05
CA LEU A 122 -14.55 0.37 -3.25
C LEU A 122 -14.06 1.12 -4.47
N ILE A 123 -13.26 0.44 -5.29
CA ILE A 123 -12.65 1.00 -6.48
C ILE A 123 -13.08 0.17 -7.68
N GLU A 124 -13.77 0.80 -8.62
CA GLU A 124 -14.06 0.19 -9.91
C GLU A 124 -12.76 0.01 -10.71
N VAL A 125 -12.54 -1.18 -11.24
CA VAL A 125 -11.40 -1.51 -12.09
C VAL A 125 -11.84 -2.07 -13.43
N GLN A 126 -10.95 -1.97 -14.41
CA GLN A 126 -11.16 -2.48 -15.76
C GLN A 126 -9.89 -3.15 -16.30
N PRO A 127 -10.03 -4.06 -17.28
CA PRO A 127 -8.88 -4.66 -17.94
C PRO A 127 -7.88 -3.62 -18.46
N GLY A 128 -6.59 -3.86 -18.20
CA GLY A 128 -5.50 -2.93 -18.54
C GLY A 128 -5.15 -1.95 -17.42
N ASP A 129 -5.91 -1.90 -16.32
CA ASP A 129 -5.50 -1.15 -15.14
C ASP A 129 -4.28 -1.80 -14.48
N ARG A 130 -3.30 -0.98 -14.08
CA ARG A 130 -2.19 -1.41 -13.24
C ARG A 130 -2.30 -0.81 -11.85
N LEU A 131 -2.03 -1.64 -10.86
CA LEU A 131 -2.08 -1.31 -9.45
C LEU A 131 -0.66 -1.39 -8.88
N LEU A 132 -0.33 -0.44 -8.02
CA LEU A 132 0.90 -0.44 -7.24
C LEU A 132 0.56 -0.23 -5.77
N LEU A 133 1.08 -1.10 -4.91
CA LEU A 133 1.20 -0.84 -3.48
C LEU A 133 2.69 -0.68 -3.16
N CYS A 134 3.04 0.31 -2.35
CA CYS A 134 4.43 0.53 -1.96
C CYS A 134 4.58 1.10 -0.56
N SER A 135 5.73 0.85 0.06
CA SER A 135 6.17 1.57 1.25
C SER A 135 6.69 2.97 0.88
N ASP A 136 6.87 3.81 1.90
CA ASP A 136 7.47 5.14 1.81
C ASP A 136 8.89 5.13 1.22
N GLY A 137 9.64 4.02 1.41
CA GLY A 137 10.94 3.81 0.78
C GLY A 137 10.95 3.92 -0.75
N LEU A 138 9.78 3.79 -1.44
CA LEU A 138 9.63 4.14 -2.84
C LEU A 138 9.14 5.58 -3.01
N SER A 139 8.04 5.93 -2.38
CA SER A 139 7.31 7.17 -2.66
C SER A 139 7.98 8.44 -2.12
N ASP A 140 8.91 8.31 -1.18
CA ASP A 140 9.71 9.41 -0.66
C ASP A 140 10.84 9.83 -1.62
N PRO A 141 11.70 8.90 -2.10
CA PRO A 141 12.82 9.27 -2.96
C PRO A 141 12.46 9.33 -4.46
N VAL A 142 11.33 8.77 -4.91
CA VAL A 142 10.96 8.69 -6.32
C VAL A 142 9.71 9.53 -6.59
N THR A 143 9.79 10.44 -7.57
CA THR A 143 8.67 11.33 -7.89
C THR A 143 7.51 10.57 -8.53
N ARG A 144 6.29 11.12 -8.39
CA ARG A 144 5.07 10.57 -8.95
C ARG A 144 5.18 10.33 -10.47
N GLU A 145 5.77 11.27 -11.21
CA GLU A 145 5.95 11.18 -12.67
C GLU A 145 6.90 10.04 -13.03
N THR A 146 7.93 9.82 -12.23
CA THR A 146 8.86 8.71 -12.42
C THR A 146 8.21 7.37 -12.12
N ILE A 147 7.37 7.29 -11.08
CA ILE A 147 6.57 6.10 -10.75
C ILE A 147 5.59 5.80 -11.89
N GLU A 148 4.90 6.82 -12.42
CA GLU A 148 3.95 6.67 -13.54
C GLU A 148 4.62 6.05 -14.76
N ILE A 149 5.76 6.58 -15.18
CA ILE A 149 6.52 6.06 -16.32
C ILE A 149 6.97 4.61 -16.06
N ALA A 150 7.54 4.35 -14.89
CA ALA A 150 8.07 3.03 -14.55
C ALA A 150 6.96 1.98 -14.42
N LEU A 151 5.81 2.35 -13.88
CA LEU A 151 4.66 1.47 -13.73
C LEU A 151 4.00 1.17 -15.09
N GLY A 152 4.04 2.12 -16.04
CA GLY A 152 3.45 1.97 -17.38
C GLY A 152 4.27 1.11 -18.36
N ASP A 153 5.53 0.80 -18.03
CA ASP A 153 6.46 0.14 -18.95
C ASP A 153 6.64 -1.36 -18.63
N GLY A 154 6.63 -2.20 -19.67
CA GLY A 154 6.89 -3.63 -19.59
C GLY A 154 5.81 -4.44 -18.85
N THR A 155 6.21 -5.59 -18.29
CA THR A 155 5.33 -6.45 -17.49
C THR A 155 5.26 -5.96 -16.03
N PRO A 156 4.27 -6.40 -15.23
CA PRO A 156 4.22 -6.07 -13.80
C PRO A 156 5.52 -6.39 -13.05
N GLU A 157 6.18 -7.52 -13.36
CA GLU A 157 7.45 -7.90 -12.74
C GLU A 157 8.58 -6.95 -13.11
N MET A 158 8.65 -6.54 -14.39
CA MET A 158 9.66 -5.56 -14.86
C MET A 158 9.43 -4.20 -14.23
N ALA A 159 8.16 -3.77 -14.11
CA ALA A 159 7.80 -2.53 -13.45
C ALA A 159 8.20 -2.55 -11.97
N ALA A 160 7.90 -3.64 -11.24
CA ALA A 160 8.26 -3.80 -9.85
C ALA A 160 9.79 -3.74 -9.64
N GLN A 161 10.55 -4.46 -10.46
CA GLN A 161 12.01 -4.43 -10.39
C GLN A 161 12.56 -3.02 -10.66
N ARG A 162 12.04 -2.35 -11.69
CA ARG A 162 12.47 -0.99 -12.05
C ARG A 162 12.18 0.03 -10.95
N LEU A 163 11.01 -0.06 -10.29
CA LEU A 163 10.65 0.81 -9.18
C LEU A 163 11.63 0.64 -8.00
N ILE A 164 11.98 -0.60 -7.64
CA ILE A 164 13.00 -0.87 -6.62
C ILE A 164 14.35 -0.27 -7.00
N GLU A 165 14.81 -0.49 -8.25
CA GLU A 165 16.08 0.07 -8.73
C GLU A 165 16.10 1.60 -8.67
N LEU A 166 14.99 2.27 -8.99
CA LEU A 166 14.86 3.72 -8.91
C LEU A 166 14.99 4.22 -7.48
N ALA A 167 14.31 3.58 -6.52
CA ALA A 167 14.43 3.91 -5.10
C ALA A 167 15.88 3.76 -4.60
N LEU A 168 16.54 2.66 -4.93
CA LEU A 168 17.95 2.42 -4.57
C LEU A 168 18.91 3.44 -5.18
N ARG A 169 18.71 3.79 -6.46
CA ARG A 169 19.52 4.82 -7.15
C ARG A 169 19.30 6.22 -6.58
N SER A 170 18.12 6.48 -6.02
CA SER A 170 17.82 7.75 -5.34
C SER A 170 18.36 7.82 -3.92
N GLY A 171 19.23 6.87 -3.56
CA GLY A 171 19.94 6.83 -2.27
C GLY A 171 19.51 5.71 -1.35
N GLY A 172 18.37 5.04 -1.61
CA GLY A 172 17.85 3.96 -0.78
C GLY A 172 17.74 4.35 0.70
N PRO A 173 17.02 5.43 1.04
CA PRO A 173 17.03 5.97 2.41
C PRO A 173 16.33 5.05 3.40
N ASP A 174 15.51 4.13 2.92
CA ASP A 174 14.73 3.19 3.74
C ASP A 174 14.53 1.85 3.01
N ASN A 175 13.95 0.89 3.72
CA ASN A 175 13.49 -0.37 3.15
C ASN A 175 12.40 -0.11 2.10
N VAL A 176 12.56 -0.68 0.90
CA VAL A 176 11.61 -0.51 -0.18
C VAL A 176 10.86 -1.81 -0.46
N THR A 177 9.54 -1.71 -0.45
CA THR A 177 8.65 -2.80 -0.85
C THR A 177 7.67 -2.31 -1.90
N VAL A 178 7.48 -3.10 -2.96
CA VAL A 178 6.50 -2.84 -4.00
C VAL A 178 5.73 -4.10 -4.36
N VAL A 179 4.45 -3.95 -4.64
CA VAL A 179 3.58 -4.96 -5.22
C VAL A 179 2.93 -4.35 -6.45
N VAL A 180 3.12 -4.98 -7.60
CA VAL A 180 2.50 -4.54 -8.87
C VAL A 180 1.55 -5.63 -9.35
N ALA A 181 0.33 -5.23 -9.71
CA ALA A 181 -0.68 -6.10 -10.29
C ALA A 181 -1.28 -5.47 -11.55
N GLU A 182 -1.81 -6.30 -12.43
CA GLU A 182 -2.53 -5.86 -13.62
C GLU A 182 -3.89 -6.55 -13.68
N VAL A 183 -4.93 -5.79 -13.98
CA VAL A 183 -6.27 -6.32 -14.22
C VAL A 183 -6.34 -6.86 -15.64
N VAL A 184 -6.64 -8.14 -15.76
CA VAL A 184 -6.74 -8.83 -17.06
C VAL A 184 -8.15 -9.38 -17.28
N GLU A 185 -8.58 -9.47 -18.55
CA GLU A 185 -9.81 -10.18 -18.87
C GLU A 185 -9.65 -11.68 -18.63
N SER A 186 -10.58 -12.28 -17.86
CA SER A 186 -10.63 -13.73 -17.71
C SER A 186 -11.43 -14.33 -18.85
N HIS A 187 -10.76 -15.03 -19.76
CA HIS A 187 -11.40 -15.80 -20.84
C HIS A 187 -11.73 -17.21 -20.32
N GLY A 188 -12.54 -17.32 -19.27
CA GLY A 188 -13.27 -18.52 -18.86
C GLY A 188 -12.60 -19.91 -18.98
N SER A 189 -11.29 -20.03 -18.85
CA SER A 189 -10.62 -21.30 -18.68
C SER A 189 -10.41 -21.57 -17.18
N GLU A 190 -10.96 -22.67 -16.68
CA GLU A 190 -10.84 -23.12 -15.27
C GLU A 190 -9.37 -23.37 -14.81
N GLU A 191 -8.39 -23.12 -15.66
CA GLU A 191 -6.96 -23.28 -15.39
C GLU A 191 -6.20 -21.95 -15.30
N ALA A 192 -6.81 -20.86 -14.86
CA ALA A 192 -6.04 -19.69 -14.44
C ALA A 192 -5.22 -20.09 -13.21
N THR A 193 -4.06 -20.67 -13.44
CA THR A 193 -3.03 -20.95 -12.43
C THR A 193 -2.78 -19.61 -11.73
N ARG A 194 -3.22 -19.50 -10.49
CA ARG A 194 -2.93 -18.35 -9.62
C ARG A 194 -1.42 -18.33 -9.35
N ALA A 195 -0.65 -17.84 -10.30
CA ALA A 195 0.76 -17.59 -10.08
C ALA A 195 0.90 -16.43 -9.11
N VAL A 196 1.18 -16.72 -7.86
CA VAL A 196 1.60 -15.71 -6.90
C VAL A 196 3.05 -15.37 -7.20
N VAL A 197 3.30 -14.24 -7.83
CA VAL A 197 4.65 -13.71 -7.99
C VAL A 197 5.01 -12.95 -6.71
N ARG A 198 6.07 -13.40 -6.04
CA ARG A 198 6.62 -12.75 -4.84
C ARG A 198 7.98 -12.19 -5.19
N ALA A 199 8.15 -10.88 -4.98
CA ALA A 199 9.43 -10.19 -5.08
C ALA A 199 9.77 -9.54 -3.74
N GLY A 200 11.04 -9.45 -3.40
CA GLY A 200 11.50 -8.88 -2.13
C GLY A 200 11.98 -9.95 -1.14
N ALA A 201 12.06 -9.60 0.14
CA ALA A 201 12.64 -10.43 1.20
C ALA A 201 11.96 -11.81 1.38
N LEU A 202 10.75 -12.00 0.87
CA LEU A 202 10.02 -13.28 0.92
C LEU A 202 10.10 -14.08 -0.38
N ALA A 203 10.87 -13.61 -1.39
CA ALA A 203 11.06 -14.37 -2.62
C ALA A 203 11.92 -15.61 -2.36
N PRO A 204 11.58 -16.79 -2.93
CA PRO A 204 12.44 -17.96 -2.81
C PRO A 204 13.85 -17.67 -3.34
N GLY A 205 14.89 -17.86 -2.51
CA GLY A 205 16.29 -17.63 -2.89
C GLY A 205 16.83 -16.22 -2.56
N TYR A 206 16.05 -15.35 -1.95
CA TYR A 206 16.56 -14.08 -1.43
C TYR A 206 17.50 -14.36 -0.24
N GLN A 207 18.77 -13.99 -0.39
CA GLN A 207 19.74 -13.97 0.72
C GLN A 207 19.92 -12.49 1.13
N SER A 208 19.65 -12.18 2.40
CA SER A 208 19.90 -10.83 2.92
C SER A 208 21.40 -10.56 2.87
N SER A 209 21.78 -9.45 2.23
CA SER A 209 23.18 -9.02 2.15
C SER A 209 23.63 -8.21 3.37
N HIS A 210 22.92 -8.29 4.48
CA HIS A 210 23.40 -7.69 5.72
C HIS A 210 24.42 -8.62 6.37
N PRO A 211 25.68 -8.20 6.51
CA PRO A 211 26.60 -8.88 7.40
C PRO A 211 26.14 -8.63 8.83
N ASP A 212 26.02 -9.72 9.60
CA ASP A 212 25.83 -9.65 11.04
C ASP A 212 26.84 -8.67 11.64
N SER A 213 26.32 -7.57 12.18
CA SER A 213 27.12 -6.70 13.05
C SER A 213 27.24 -7.40 14.39
N ALA A 214 28.40 -8.02 14.60
CA ALA A 214 28.86 -8.52 15.89
C ALA A 214 29.12 -7.39 16.89
#